data_dfe6a7d724361430f8f3b1af5eeb13ae
#
_entry.id   dfe6a7d724361430f8f3b1af5eeb13ae
#
_cell.length_a   1.000
_cell.length_b   1.000
_cell.length_c   1.000
_cell.angle_alpha   90.00
_cell.angle_beta   90.00
_cell.angle_gamma   90.00
#
_symmetry.space_group_name_H-M   'P 1'
#
loop_
_entity.id
_entity.type
_entity.pdbx_description
1 polymer ?
#
loop_
_entity_poly.entity_id
_entity_poly.type
_entity_poly.pdbx_seq_one_letter_code
_entity_poly.pdbx_strand_id
1 'polypeptide(L)'
;MALTVASSLSVEAVDWSQLDTILLDMDGTLLDLEFDNHFWGTVIPGEWGRPRGLDVRTSQEKLAPVFAGERGKLNWYCLDFWGETLELDIPVIKARYTEGIRWRPQAETFLQHLQASHLDVVLI
;
A
#
# COMPACT_ATOMS: atom_id res chain seq x y z
N MET A 1 23.62 -16.03 -6.24
CA MET A 1 23.96 -14.71 -6.81
C MET A 1 23.37 -13.64 -5.89
N ALA A 2 24.20 -13.07 -5.05
CA ALA A 2 23.77 -12.07 -4.08
C ALA A 2 23.55 -10.74 -4.82
N LEU A 3 22.30 -10.25 -4.82
CA LEU A 3 22.00 -8.87 -5.18
C LEU A 3 22.61 -7.98 -4.11
N THR A 4 23.75 -7.38 -4.44
CA THR A 4 24.32 -6.29 -3.65
C THR A 4 23.31 -5.16 -3.66
N VAL A 5 22.64 -4.95 -2.55
CA VAL A 5 21.80 -3.78 -2.33
C VAL A 5 22.73 -2.56 -2.42
N ALA A 6 22.50 -1.75 -3.43
CA ALA A 6 23.24 -0.51 -3.63
C ALA A 6 23.23 0.31 -2.34
N SER A 7 24.42 0.76 -1.98
CA SER A 7 24.74 1.65 -0.87
C SER A 7 23.66 2.70 -0.63
N SER A 8 23.29 2.84 0.63
CA SER A 8 22.49 3.94 1.15
C SER A 8 22.94 5.27 0.53
N LEU A 9 22.10 5.85 -0.32
CA LEU A 9 22.24 7.25 -0.66
C LEU A 9 22.11 8.00 0.66
N SER A 10 23.21 8.57 1.15
CA SER A 10 23.16 9.41 2.34
C SER A 10 22.26 10.60 2.01
N VAL A 11 21.37 10.96 2.92
CA VAL A 11 20.52 12.15 2.81
C VAL A 11 21.37 13.42 2.58
N GLU A 12 22.63 13.40 2.98
CA GLU A 12 23.63 14.44 2.76
C GLU A 12 24.00 14.65 1.28
N ALA A 13 23.66 13.70 0.38
CA ALA A 13 23.93 13.84 -1.06
C ALA A 13 22.85 14.66 -1.81
N VAL A 14 21.75 15.04 -1.16
CA VAL A 14 20.66 15.81 -1.78
C VAL A 14 20.81 17.29 -1.41
N ASP A 15 21.03 18.13 -2.42
CA ASP A 15 20.97 19.59 -2.24
C ASP A 15 19.50 20.05 -2.30
N TRP A 16 18.90 20.16 -1.14
CA TRP A 16 17.50 20.54 -0.97
C TRP A 16 17.20 21.95 -1.49
N SER A 17 18.21 22.82 -1.57
CA SER A 17 18.04 24.19 -2.07
C SER A 17 17.78 24.26 -3.57
N GLN A 18 18.08 23.20 -4.30
CA GLN A 18 17.89 23.09 -5.75
C GLN A 18 16.58 22.39 -6.13
N LEU A 19 15.79 22.00 -5.13
CA LEU A 19 14.52 21.34 -5.35
C LEU A 19 13.37 22.34 -5.25
N ASP A 20 12.41 22.25 -6.16
CA ASP A 20 11.16 23.01 -6.13
C ASP A 20 9.99 22.14 -5.66
N THR A 21 9.99 20.86 -6.03
CA THR A 21 8.87 19.94 -5.81
C THR A 21 9.36 18.59 -5.30
N ILE A 22 8.61 18.00 -4.37
CA ILE A 22 8.78 16.63 -3.91
C ILE A 22 7.54 15.82 -4.27
N LEU A 23 7.77 14.68 -4.93
CA LEU A 23 6.76 13.70 -5.21
C LEU A 23 6.85 12.57 -4.18
N LEU A 24 5.75 12.30 -3.49
CA LEU A 24 5.68 11.28 -2.44
C LEU A 24 4.69 10.18 -2.85
N ASP A 25 5.16 8.95 -2.77
CA ASP A 25 4.30 7.78 -2.72
C ASP A 25 3.75 7.59 -1.30
N MET A 26 2.60 6.94 -1.15
CA MET A 26 1.95 6.77 0.14
C MET A 26 2.24 5.41 0.75
N ASP A 27 1.84 4.34 0.08
CA ASP A 27 1.91 2.98 0.64
C ASP A 27 3.34 2.44 0.65
N GLY A 28 3.86 2.13 1.83
CA GLY A 28 5.24 1.70 2.01
C GLY A 28 6.27 2.84 2.02
N THR A 29 5.84 4.08 1.79
CA THR A 29 6.67 5.28 1.86
C THR A 29 6.32 6.14 3.07
N LEU A 30 5.11 6.65 3.14
CA LEU A 30 4.58 7.40 4.28
C LEU A 30 3.85 6.48 5.26
N LEU A 31 3.04 5.56 4.75
CA LEU A 31 2.28 4.61 5.54
C LEU A 31 2.95 3.23 5.55
N ASP A 32 2.78 2.52 6.66
CA ASP A 32 3.21 1.14 6.80
C ASP A 32 2.41 0.22 5.89
N LEU A 33 3.09 -0.74 5.25
CA LEU A 33 2.44 -1.74 4.40
C LEU A 33 1.71 -2.85 5.17
N GLU A 34 1.90 -2.95 6.48
CA GLU A 34 1.32 -4.04 7.27
C GLU A 34 -0.21 -4.05 7.17
N PHE A 35 -0.83 -2.87 7.21
CA PHE A 35 -2.28 -2.74 7.02
C PHE A 35 -2.72 -3.29 5.67
N ASP A 36 -2.08 -2.85 4.59
CA ASP A 36 -2.46 -3.25 3.23
C ASP A 36 -2.20 -4.74 2.99
N ASN A 37 -1.07 -5.25 3.44
CA ASN A 37 -0.74 -6.68 3.39
C ASN A 37 -1.76 -7.53 4.16
N HIS A 38 -2.15 -7.11 5.36
CA HIS A 38 -3.16 -7.81 6.16
C HIS A 38 -4.54 -7.73 5.50
N PHE A 39 -4.90 -6.57 4.98
CA PHE A 39 -6.20 -6.36 4.32
C PHE A 39 -6.37 -7.29 3.11
N TRP A 40 -5.44 -7.23 2.17
CA TRP A 40 -5.50 -8.04 0.95
C TRP A 40 -5.14 -9.52 1.18
N GLY A 41 -4.27 -9.80 2.15
CA GLY A 41 -3.82 -11.17 2.43
C GLY A 41 -4.73 -11.96 3.36
N THR A 42 -5.54 -11.31 4.20
CA THR A 42 -6.34 -11.99 5.23
C THR A 42 -7.80 -11.54 5.25
N VAL A 43 -8.05 -10.22 5.30
CA VAL A 43 -9.42 -9.71 5.43
C VAL A 43 -10.23 -9.99 4.17
N ILE A 44 -9.73 -9.64 3.00
CA ILE A 44 -10.43 -9.88 1.73
C ILE A 44 -10.66 -11.37 1.48
N PRO A 45 -9.69 -12.29 1.63
CA PRO A 45 -9.97 -13.71 1.55
C PRO A 45 -11.03 -14.20 2.54
N GLY A 46 -11.02 -13.68 3.77
CA GLY A 46 -12.03 -14.03 4.78
C GLY A 46 -13.43 -13.58 4.39
N GLU A 47 -13.60 -12.35 3.92
CA GLU A 47 -14.88 -11.80 3.48
C GLU A 47 -15.39 -12.54 2.22
N TRP A 48 -14.50 -12.84 1.28
CA TRP A 48 -14.83 -13.61 0.08
C TRP A 48 -15.23 -15.05 0.37
N GLY A 49 -14.56 -15.69 1.30
CA GLY A 49 -14.78 -17.09 1.66
C GLY A 49 -16.02 -17.31 2.51
N ARG A 50 -16.37 -16.34 3.37
CA ARG A 50 -17.48 -16.49 4.34
C ARG A 50 -18.81 -16.92 3.71
N PRO A 51 -19.35 -16.28 2.68
CA PRO A 51 -20.60 -16.71 2.04
C PRO A 51 -20.46 -18.03 1.27
N ARG A 52 -19.24 -18.48 1.01
CA ARG A 52 -18.93 -19.74 0.31
C ARG A 52 -18.66 -20.90 1.26
N GLY A 53 -18.74 -20.67 2.57
CA GLY A 53 -18.44 -21.69 3.58
C GLY A 53 -16.96 -22.10 3.63
N LEU A 54 -16.06 -21.22 3.19
CA LEU A 54 -14.62 -21.45 3.16
C LEU A 54 -13.93 -20.75 4.32
N ASP A 55 -12.91 -21.38 4.89
CA ASP A 55 -12.00 -20.73 5.82
C ASP A 55 -11.03 -19.77 5.10
N VAL A 56 -10.33 -18.96 5.87
CA VAL A 56 -9.41 -17.95 5.33
C VAL A 56 -8.29 -18.59 4.51
N ARG A 57 -7.72 -19.68 4.99
CA ARG A 57 -6.62 -20.37 4.31
C ARG A 57 -7.03 -20.91 2.94
N THR A 58 -8.15 -21.61 2.87
CA THR A 58 -8.70 -22.13 1.61
C THR A 58 -9.04 -21.00 0.64
N SER A 59 -9.56 -19.88 1.17
CA SER A 59 -9.85 -18.69 0.38
C SER A 59 -8.57 -18.06 -0.18
N GLN A 60 -7.52 -17.96 0.62
CA GLN A 60 -6.20 -17.48 0.18
C GLN A 60 -5.62 -18.33 -0.96
N GLU A 61 -5.68 -19.65 -0.81
CA GLU A 61 -5.20 -20.59 -1.84
C GLU A 61 -5.96 -20.43 -3.16
N LYS A 62 -7.28 -20.24 -3.09
CA LYS A 62 -8.12 -20.02 -4.28
C LYS A 62 -7.92 -18.66 -4.93
N LEU A 63 -7.69 -17.61 -4.16
CA LEU A 63 -7.51 -16.25 -4.66
C LEU A 63 -6.08 -15.96 -5.12
N ALA A 64 -5.08 -16.73 -4.66
CA ALA A 64 -3.69 -16.53 -5.03
C ALA A 64 -3.45 -16.43 -6.56
N PRO A 65 -3.98 -17.32 -7.41
CA PRO A 65 -3.81 -17.20 -8.86
C PRO A 65 -4.55 -15.99 -9.44
N VAL A 66 -5.68 -15.57 -8.85
CA VAL A 66 -6.42 -14.39 -9.29
C VAL A 66 -5.60 -13.14 -9.07
N PHE A 67 -5.04 -12.97 -7.88
CA PHE A 67 -4.14 -11.86 -7.56
C PHE A 67 -2.87 -11.90 -8.41
N ALA A 68 -2.25 -13.06 -8.57
CA ALA A 68 -1.04 -13.20 -9.36
C ALA A 68 -1.25 -12.83 -10.84
N GLY A 69 -2.43 -13.10 -11.40
CA GLY A 69 -2.79 -12.77 -12.77
C GLY A 69 -2.89 -11.27 -13.07
N GLU A 70 -3.13 -10.45 -12.05
CA GLU A 70 -3.26 -8.99 -12.21
C GLU A 70 -2.03 -8.21 -11.73
N ARG A 71 -1.04 -8.88 -11.14
CA ARG A 71 0.19 -8.23 -10.68
C ARG A 71 0.91 -7.54 -11.84
N GLY A 72 1.24 -6.26 -11.65
CA GLY A 72 1.92 -5.45 -12.66
C GLY A 72 1.01 -4.87 -13.75
N LYS A 73 -0.31 -5.07 -13.65
CA LYS A 73 -1.31 -4.43 -14.53
C LYS A 73 -1.99 -3.27 -13.83
N LEU A 74 -2.63 -2.37 -14.59
CA LEU A 74 -3.38 -1.24 -14.02
C LEU A 74 -4.55 -1.68 -13.14
N ASN A 75 -5.20 -2.79 -13.47
CA ASN A 75 -6.28 -3.36 -12.67
C ASN A 75 -5.88 -3.65 -11.21
N TRP A 76 -4.60 -3.93 -10.97
CA TRP A 76 -4.05 -4.15 -9.63
C TRP A 76 -4.38 -3.01 -8.67
N TYR A 77 -4.40 -1.77 -9.18
CA TYR A 77 -4.64 -0.55 -8.40
C TYR A 77 -6.10 -0.08 -8.43
N CYS A 78 -6.99 -0.79 -9.11
CA CYS A 78 -8.37 -0.38 -9.30
C CYS A 78 -9.30 -1.11 -8.31
N LEU A 79 -9.84 -0.38 -7.32
CA LEU A 79 -10.75 -0.97 -6.32
C LEU A 79 -12.06 -1.43 -6.95
N ASP A 80 -12.57 -0.74 -7.96
CA ASP A 80 -13.80 -1.14 -8.67
C ASP A 80 -13.61 -2.47 -9.38
N PHE A 81 -12.47 -2.64 -10.06
CA PHE A 81 -12.10 -3.92 -10.68
C PHE A 81 -12.10 -5.08 -9.66
N TRP A 82 -11.49 -4.87 -8.50
CA TRP A 82 -11.47 -5.88 -7.46
C TRP A 82 -12.85 -6.13 -6.84
N GLY A 83 -13.64 -5.06 -6.68
CA GLY A 83 -15.02 -5.16 -6.21
C GLY A 83 -15.87 -6.04 -7.11
N GLU A 84 -15.82 -5.81 -8.42
CA GLU A 84 -16.52 -6.62 -9.42
C GLU A 84 -15.97 -8.05 -9.50
N THR A 85 -14.66 -8.21 -9.55
CA THR A 85 -14.00 -9.52 -9.69
C THR A 85 -14.28 -10.44 -8.49
N LEU A 86 -14.30 -9.89 -7.29
CA LEU A 86 -14.50 -10.65 -6.05
C LEU A 86 -15.94 -10.63 -5.55
N GLU A 87 -16.81 -9.83 -6.17
CA GLU A 87 -18.19 -9.60 -5.74
C GLU A 87 -18.26 -9.07 -4.29
N LEU A 88 -17.39 -8.10 -3.97
CA LEU A 88 -17.25 -7.49 -2.65
C LEU A 88 -17.32 -5.97 -2.73
N ASP A 89 -17.93 -5.34 -1.74
CA ASP A 89 -17.84 -3.89 -1.53
C ASP A 89 -16.54 -3.56 -0.79
N ILE A 90 -15.44 -3.44 -1.55
CA ILE A 90 -14.09 -3.22 -1.01
C ILE A 90 -14.02 -1.96 -0.13
N PRO A 91 -14.54 -0.77 -0.56
CA PRO A 91 -14.54 0.43 0.26
C PRO A 91 -15.23 0.25 1.61
N VAL A 92 -16.39 -0.39 1.63
CA VAL A 92 -17.15 -0.66 2.87
C VAL A 92 -16.38 -1.59 3.79
N ILE A 93 -15.78 -2.65 3.24
CA ILE A 93 -14.95 -3.57 4.03
C ILE A 93 -13.74 -2.82 4.58
N LYS A 94 -13.04 -2.05 3.77
CA LYS A 94 -11.83 -1.31 4.18
C LYS A 94 -12.12 -0.32 5.31
N ALA A 95 -13.26 0.36 5.27
CA ALA A 95 -13.68 1.30 6.31
C ALA A 95 -13.83 0.68 7.71
N ARG A 96 -14.04 -0.64 7.81
CA ARG A 96 -14.14 -1.37 9.10
C ARG A 96 -12.78 -1.64 9.75
N TYR A 97 -11.68 -1.51 9.02
CA TYR A 97 -10.34 -1.95 9.44
C TYR A 97 -9.32 -0.81 9.49
N THR A 98 -9.77 0.44 9.52
CA THR A 98 -8.89 1.63 9.48
C THR A 98 -7.93 1.77 10.65
N GLU A 99 -8.20 1.11 11.77
CA GLU A 99 -7.34 1.16 12.97
C GLU A 99 -5.92 0.62 12.76
N GLY A 100 -5.70 -0.19 11.72
CA GLY A 100 -4.39 -0.72 11.35
C GLY A 100 -3.51 0.23 10.56
N ILE A 101 -4.04 1.38 10.11
CA ILE A 101 -3.28 2.35 9.32
C ILE A 101 -2.30 3.10 10.22
N ARG A 102 -1.02 3.05 9.87
CA ARG A 102 0.07 3.64 10.67
C ARG A 102 1.06 4.37 9.79
N TRP A 103 1.64 5.45 10.35
CA TRP A 103 2.80 6.09 9.77
C TRP A 103 4.02 5.16 9.81
N ARG A 104 4.83 5.23 8.79
CA ARG A 104 6.20 4.72 8.90
C ARG A 104 6.99 5.57 9.90
N PRO A 105 8.02 4.97 10.55
CA PRO A 105 8.87 5.73 11.46
C PRO A 105 9.37 7.02 10.81
N GLN A 106 9.22 8.15 11.49
CA GLN A 106 9.64 9.49 11.07
C GLN A 106 8.87 10.11 9.89
N ALA A 107 7.91 9.41 9.26
CA ALA A 107 7.15 9.94 8.11
C ALA A 107 6.37 11.20 8.47
N GLU A 108 5.68 11.21 9.61
CA GLU A 108 4.93 12.38 10.08
C GLU A 108 5.84 13.58 10.35
N THR A 109 6.98 13.35 11.01
CA THR A 109 7.98 14.40 11.27
C THR A 109 8.56 14.94 9.97
N PHE A 110 8.82 14.07 9.00
CA PHE A 110 9.29 14.46 7.66
C PHE A 110 8.27 15.35 6.95
N LEU A 111 6.97 15.00 6.96
CA LEU A 111 5.91 15.82 6.38
C LEU A 111 5.79 17.19 7.06
N GLN A 112 5.93 17.26 8.37
CA GLN A 112 5.95 18.54 9.12
C GLN A 112 7.11 19.43 8.66
N HIS A 113 8.30 18.87 8.44
CA HIS A 113 9.44 19.62 7.91
C HIS A 113 9.19 20.10 6.48
N LEU A 114 8.61 19.27 5.63
CA LEU A 114 8.25 19.68 4.27
C LEU A 114 7.21 20.80 4.25
N GLN A 115 6.22 20.74 5.11
CA GLN A 115 5.19 21.79 5.24
C GLN A 115 5.78 23.13 5.64
N ALA A 116 6.85 23.15 6.41
CA ALA A 116 7.56 24.35 6.82
C ALA A 116 8.61 24.82 5.78
N SER A 117 8.83 24.07 4.70
CA SER A 117 9.80 24.38 3.65
C SER A 117 9.18 25.22 2.52
N HIS A 118 10.03 25.60 1.54
CA HIS A 118 9.59 26.26 0.32
C HIS A 118 9.12 25.30 -0.77
N LEU A 119 9.18 23.99 -0.51
CA LEU A 119 8.93 22.94 -1.51
C LEU A 119 7.44 22.69 -1.72
N ASP A 120 7.06 22.52 -2.98
CA ASP A 120 5.75 21.96 -3.31
C ASP A 120 5.75 20.46 -3.04
N VAL A 121 4.75 19.98 -2.32
CA VAL A 121 4.62 18.56 -1.94
C VAL A 121 3.42 17.96 -2.67
N VAL A 122 3.66 16.92 -3.46
CA VAL A 122 2.64 16.23 -4.25
C VAL A 122 2.62 14.76 -3.88
N LEU A 123 1.46 14.25 -3.51
CA LEU A 123 1.21 12.83 -3.33
C LEU A 123 0.85 12.20 -4.68
N ILE A 124 1.53 11.14 -5.04
CA ILE A 124 1.36 10.43 -6.32
C ILE A 124 0.85 9.01 -6.14
#